data_bbfeeb77f9bf0abf08818441b0509394
#
_entry.id   bbfeeb77f9bf0abf08818441b0509394
#
_cell.length_a   1.000
_cell.length_b   1.000
_cell.length_c   1.000
_cell.angle_alpha   90.00
_cell.angle_beta   90.00
_cell.angle_gamma   90.00
#
_symmetry.space_group_name_H-M   'P 1'
#
loop_
_entity.id
_entity.type
_entity.pdbx_description
1 polymer ?
#
loop_
_entity_poly.entity_id
_entity_poly.type
_entity_poly.pdbx_seq_one_letter_code
_entity_poly.pdbx_strand_id
1 'polypeptide(L)'
;MAEKFHRATFTRNFLKTITRIKNPDEMLAEAKAEGLEKTLGVFDLIILGVGAIIGSGIFAVVGIAAAGSADGSSLGAGPALVISMIIAAFACIFSALCYSEFATMIPVAGGAYTYTFATLGEFAAWMVGWVLMLEYAIGFIAVACAWSNHFVQFLSGFEHVLPAWLAHPPVWLVNDAFSAAKIVADNPSVHIPTLFGMPICINLPAILIVLLITMILVKGTKDSTKMAGVMVFIKLAVIALFVVAGAFFVRPENWTPFAPHGAAGIFAGAFLIFFAYIGFDALATAAEECKNPQKDLPIGIIGSLIITTIVYVLVALVLTGLQDTSGAVPMAFLKAPMAYCMTMLKMNWAAGLISIGSLAGLTSVLLVLEMAATRILYAMSRDHFISQRFQKLHPKFHTPALLTWTVGLLAVVGILTLNLDVAAELCNYGTFTSFIIVCVAVLILRKTDPDRPRPFKVPFSPVTPALGIICCGGLMIYKSMQPSGSALLFPVWLGFGAIIYLLYGFVKNRLNENKIHIEKVEQKKQEMMK
;
A
#
# COMPACT_ATOMS: atom_id res chain seq x y z
N MET A 1 -49.74 -3.44 14.63
CA MET A 1 -49.69 -2.83 13.27
C MET A 1 -48.63 -1.75 13.18
N ALA A 2 -48.52 -0.81 14.14
CA ALA A 2 -47.51 0.25 14.18
C ALA A 2 -46.06 -0.26 14.19
N GLU A 3 -45.78 -1.34 14.92
CA GLU A 3 -44.42 -1.89 15.03
C GLU A 3 -43.95 -2.58 13.72
N LYS A 4 -44.85 -3.26 13.00
CA LYS A 4 -44.57 -3.79 11.64
C LYS A 4 -44.36 -2.68 10.62
N PHE A 5 -45.10 -1.58 10.73
CA PHE A 5 -44.93 -0.42 9.85
C PHE A 5 -43.61 0.32 10.14
N HIS A 6 -43.23 0.44 11.39
CA HIS A 6 -41.97 1.04 11.80
C HIS A 6 -40.76 0.22 11.36
N ARG A 7 -40.82 -1.12 11.47
CA ARG A 7 -39.78 -2.04 10.96
C ARG A 7 -39.67 -2.00 9.43
N ALA A 8 -40.79 -1.99 8.71
CA ALA A 8 -40.78 -1.92 7.26
C ALA A 8 -40.20 -0.59 6.72
N THR A 9 -40.53 0.52 7.37
CA THR A 9 -40.00 1.85 7.05
C THR A 9 -38.50 1.94 7.40
N PHE A 10 -38.09 1.39 8.52
CA PHE A 10 -36.70 1.28 8.94
C PHE A 10 -35.87 0.48 7.94
N THR A 11 -36.32 -0.71 7.55
CA THR A 11 -35.62 -1.57 6.60
C THR A 11 -35.51 -0.92 5.23
N ARG A 12 -36.54 -0.22 4.77
CA ARG A 12 -36.54 0.49 3.49
C ARG A 12 -35.58 1.70 3.48
N ASN A 13 -35.53 2.47 4.57
CA ASN A 13 -34.60 3.59 4.70
C ASN A 13 -33.16 3.09 4.84
N PHE A 14 -32.94 1.99 5.58
CA PHE A 14 -31.65 1.34 5.71
C PHE A 14 -31.09 0.89 4.34
N LEU A 15 -31.91 0.17 3.55
CA LEU A 15 -31.50 -0.25 2.20
C LEU A 15 -31.19 0.93 1.29
N LYS A 16 -31.99 2.01 1.35
CA LYS A 16 -31.73 3.22 0.59
C LYS A 16 -30.41 3.89 0.97
N THR A 17 -30.05 3.91 2.25
CA THR A 17 -28.79 4.49 2.71
C THR A 17 -27.59 3.64 2.27
N ILE A 18 -27.64 2.32 2.45
CA ILE A 18 -26.56 1.40 2.05
C ILE A 18 -26.26 1.48 0.56
N THR A 19 -27.31 1.61 -0.28
CA THR A 19 -27.19 1.65 -1.73
C THR A 19 -27.13 3.06 -2.31
N ARG A 20 -27.02 4.10 -1.48
CA ARG A 20 -26.91 5.49 -1.92
C ARG A 20 -25.66 5.68 -2.75
N ILE A 21 -25.80 6.02 -4.02
CA ILE A 21 -24.72 6.36 -4.94
C ILE A 21 -24.51 7.88 -4.87
N LYS A 22 -23.27 8.32 -4.76
CA LYS A 22 -22.91 9.74 -4.83
C LYS A 22 -22.72 10.14 -6.30
N ASN A 23 -23.34 11.25 -6.69
CA ASN A 23 -23.23 11.73 -8.07
C ASN A 23 -21.79 12.19 -8.38
N PRO A 24 -21.14 11.67 -9.42
CA PRO A 24 -19.80 12.08 -9.81
C PRO A 24 -19.66 13.58 -10.07
N ASP A 25 -20.70 14.25 -10.57
CA ASP A 25 -20.65 15.69 -10.84
C ASP A 25 -20.68 16.53 -9.57
N GLU A 26 -21.38 16.06 -8.53
CA GLU A 26 -21.33 16.65 -7.17
C GLU A 26 -19.92 16.48 -6.57
N MET A 27 -19.31 15.30 -6.70
CA MET A 27 -17.94 15.04 -6.24
C MET A 27 -16.93 16.00 -6.90
N LEU A 28 -17.05 16.21 -8.21
CA LEU A 28 -16.20 17.14 -8.96
C LEU A 28 -16.40 18.60 -8.53
N ALA A 29 -17.63 18.99 -8.22
CA ALA A 29 -17.95 20.33 -7.74
C ALA A 29 -17.35 20.57 -6.33
N GLU A 30 -17.50 19.63 -5.42
CA GLU A 30 -16.92 19.67 -4.08
C GLU A 30 -15.38 19.77 -4.14
N ALA A 31 -14.72 18.93 -4.94
CA ALA A 31 -13.27 18.94 -5.12
C ALA A 31 -12.74 20.29 -5.65
N LYS A 32 -13.50 20.93 -6.57
CA LYS A 32 -13.15 22.26 -7.08
C LYS A 32 -13.30 23.37 -6.02
N ALA A 33 -14.25 23.23 -5.11
CA ALA A 33 -14.48 24.21 -4.06
C ALA A 33 -13.40 24.18 -2.95
N GLU A 34 -12.77 23.04 -2.71
CA GLU A 34 -11.77 22.84 -1.66
C GLU A 34 -10.34 23.27 -2.03
N GLY A 35 -10.02 23.40 -3.32
CA GLY A 35 -8.87 24.15 -3.80
C GLY A 35 -7.48 23.60 -3.45
N LEU A 36 -7.23 22.27 -3.60
CA LEU A 36 -5.87 21.74 -3.58
C LEU A 36 -5.03 22.32 -4.74
N GLU A 37 -3.78 22.71 -4.48
CA GLU A 37 -2.90 23.27 -5.51
C GLU A 37 -2.54 22.23 -6.57
N LYS A 38 -2.82 22.53 -7.85
CA LYS A 38 -2.48 21.67 -9.00
C LYS A 38 -1.01 21.84 -9.38
N THR A 39 -0.15 21.01 -8.79
CA THR A 39 1.30 21.10 -8.97
C THR A 39 1.89 19.96 -9.79
N LEU A 40 1.23 18.78 -9.84
CA LEU A 40 1.78 17.56 -10.41
C LEU A 40 1.57 17.47 -11.94
N GLY A 41 2.66 17.30 -12.69
CA GLY A 41 2.64 16.95 -14.11
C GLY A 41 2.91 15.47 -14.37
N VAL A 42 2.96 15.06 -15.65
CA VAL A 42 3.22 13.66 -16.06
C VAL A 42 4.49 13.10 -15.43
N PHE A 43 5.58 13.85 -15.49
CA PHE A 43 6.88 13.40 -15.00
C PHE A 43 6.88 13.23 -13.48
N ASP A 44 6.25 14.17 -12.76
CA ASP A 44 6.08 14.08 -11.31
C ASP A 44 5.27 12.84 -10.92
N LEU A 45 4.20 12.53 -11.67
CA LEU A 45 3.38 11.34 -11.44
C LEU A 45 4.15 10.04 -11.71
N ILE A 46 4.94 9.96 -12.78
CA ILE A 46 5.78 8.77 -13.04
C ILE A 46 6.79 8.60 -11.91
N ILE A 47 7.48 9.66 -11.50
CA ILE A 47 8.45 9.62 -10.40
C ILE A 47 7.74 9.19 -9.09
N LEU A 48 6.59 9.78 -8.81
CA LEU A 48 5.81 9.45 -7.61
C LEU A 48 5.38 7.97 -7.63
N GLY A 49 4.91 7.47 -8.79
CA GLY A 49 4.52 6.07 -8.96
C GLY A 49 5.69 5.10 -8.83
N VAL A 50 6.79 5.35 -9.53
CA VAL A 50 8.04 4.57 -9.35
C VAL A 50 8.54 4.68 -7.91
N GLY A 51 8.34 5.85 -7.29
CA GLY A 51 8.63 6.14 -5.89
C GLY A 51 7.85 5.25 -4.93
N ALA A 52 6.57 5.09 -5.20
CA ALA A 52 5.66 4.28 -4.41
C ALA A 52 5.91 2.77 -4.58
N ILE A 53 6.13 2.32 -5.81
CA ILE A 53 6.21 0.90 -6.14
C ILE A 53 7.58 0.31 -5.72
N ILE A 54 8.70 0.92 -6.10
CA ILE A 54 10.05 0.39 -5.81
C ILE A 54 10.41 0.64 -4.33
N GLY A 55 10.26 -0.37 -3.50
CA GLY A 55 10.48 -0.31 -2.04
C GLY A 55 10.92 -1.64 -1.46
N SER A 56 10.40 -1.99 -0.28
CA SER A 56 10.74 -3.22 0.45
C SER A 56 10.55 -4.50 -0.35
N GLY A 57 9.63 -4.51 -1.32
CA GLY A 57 9.40 -5.66 -2.18
C GLY A 57 10.66 -6.10 -2.93
N ILE A 58 11.34 -5.17 -3.60
CA ILE A 58 12.53 -5.51 -4.40
C ILE A 58 13.81 -5.54 -3.54
N PHE A 59 13.90 -4.75 -2.46
CA PHE A 59 15.09 -4.73 -1.64
C PHE A 59 15.16 -5.85 -0.58
N ALA A 60 14.01 -6.39 -0.14
CA ALA A 60 13.92 -7.42 0.89
C ALA A 60 13.10 -8.65 0.45
N VAL A 61 11.83 -8.48 0.08
CA VAL A 61 10.91 -9.59 -0.18
C VAL A 61 11.33 -10.46 -1.37
N VAL A 62 12.05 -9.90 -2.34
CA VAL A 62 12.54 -10.63 -3.53
C VAL A 62 13.42 -11.83 -3.17
N GLY A 63 14.20 -11.76 -2.08
CA GLY A 63 15.02 -12.90 -1.61
C GLY A 63 14.16 -14.06 -1.13
N ILE A 64 13.12 -13.78 -0.36
CA ILE A 64 12.15 -14.78 0.12
C ILE A 64 11.33 -15.33 -1.06
N ALA A 65 10.91 -14.49 -1.98
CA ALA A 65 10.17 -14.95 -3.16
C ALA A 65 11.01 -15.86 -4.09
N ALA A 66 12.33 -15.63 -4.14
CA ALA A 66 13.26 -16.47 -4.89
C ALA A 66 13.53 -17.81 -4.20
N ALA A 67 13.92 -17.81 -2.94
CA ALA A 67 14.44 -18.98 -2.24
C ALA A 67 13.43 -19.67 -1.30
N GLY A 68 12.32 -19.04 -1.00
CA GLY A 68 11.38 -19.46 0.03
C GLY A 68 11.72 -18.89 1.41
N SER A 69 10.84 -19.10 2.38
CA SER A 69 11.04 -18.66 3.76
C SER A 69 11.96 -19.63 4.52
N ALA A 70 12.71 -19.11 5.48
CA ALA A 70 13.65 -19.92 6.27
C ALA A 70 12.98 -21.01 7.12
N ASP A 71 11.72 -20.83 7.49
CA ASP A 71 10.89 -21.78 8.24
C ASP A 71 10.13 -22.78 7.36
N GLY A 72 10.31 -22.71 6.04
CA GLY A 72 9.61 -23.57 5.08
C GLY A 72 8.12 -23.24 4.89
N SER A 73 7.61 -22.16 5.48
CA SER A 73 6.20 -21.76 5.36
C SER A 73 5.82 -21.25 3.98
N SER A 74 6.81 -20.82 3.18
CA SER A 74 6.63 -20.37 1.79
C SER A 74 7.64 -21.01 0.88
N LEU A 75 7.17 -21.51 -0.28
CA LEU A 75 8.02 -22.09 -1.31
C LEU A 75 8.68 -20.98 -2.13
N GLY A 76 9.96 -21.16 -2.46
CA GLY A 76 10.67 -20.26 -3.39
C GLY A 76 10.33 -20.54 -4.84
N ALA A 77 10.29 -19.49 -5.65
CA ALA A 77 10.10 -19.62 -7.10
C ALA A 77 11.38 -20.07 -7.84
N GLY A 78 12.53 -19.96 -7.20
CA GLY A 78 13.81 -20.16 -7.87
C GLY A 78 14.05 -19.14 -8.99
N PRO A 79 14.77 -19.51 -10.04
CA PRO A 79 14.93 -18.69 -11.24
C PRO A 79 13.61 -18.34 -11.94
N ALA A 80 12.56 -19.17 -11.78
CA ALA A 80 11.22 -18.88 -12.29
C ALA A 80 10.54 -17.67 -11.58
N LEU A 81 11.22 -17.01 -10.65
CA LEU A 81 10.80 -15.71 -10.07
C LEU A 81 10.47 -14.67 -11.15
N VAL A 82 11.15 -14.71 -12.29
CA VAL A 82 10.83 -13.87 -13.46
C VAL A 82 9.37 -14.08 -13.91
N ILE A 83 8.91 -15.33 -13.96
CA ILE A 83 7.52 -15.66 -14.31
C ILE A 83 6.58 -15.13 -13.20
N SER A 84 6.95 -15.30 -11.93
CA SER A 84 6.21 -14.77 -10.79
C SER A 84 6.02 -13.24 -10.89
N MET A 85 7.08 -12.51 -11.25
CA MET A 85 7.02 -11.06 -11.47
C MET A 85 6.12 -10.68 -12.64
N ILE A 86 6.15 -11.41 -13.73
CA ILE A 86 5.29 -11.19 -14.90
C ILE A 86 3.82 -11.45 -14.54
N ILE A 87 3.51 -12.53 -13.80
CA ILE A 87 2.15 -12.82 -13.34
C ILE A 87 1.63 -11.68 -12.44
N ALA A 88 2.42 -11.23 -11.47
CA ALA A 88 2.07 -10.10 -10.61
C ALA A 88 1.88 -8.80 -11.41
N ALA A 89 2.76 -8.53 -12.39
CA ALA A 89 2.65 -7.38 -13.28
C ALA A 89 1.36 -7.40 -14.10
N PHE A 90 0.95 -8.56 -14.65
CA PHE A 90 -0.32 -8.67 -15.38
C PHE A 90 -1.53 -8.40 -14.48
N ALA A 91 -1.56 -8.93 -13.26
CA ALA A 91 -2.61 -8.63 -12.28
C ALA A 91 -2.71 -7.13 -12.02
N CYS A 92 -1.55 -6.46 -11.85
CA CYS A 92 -1.47 -5.02 -11.65
C CYS A 92 -1.86 -4.21 -12.89
N ILE A 93 -1.41 -4.59 -14.09
CA ILE A 93 -1.70 -3.85 -15.35
C ILE A 93 -3.19 -3.85 -15.64
N PHE A 94 -3.89 -4.99 -15.50
CA PHE A 94 -5.33 -5.04 -15.73
C PHE A 94 -6.10 -4.14 -14.76
N SER A 95 -5.70 -4.12 -13.50
CA SER A 95 -6.27 -3.24 -12.49
C SER A 95 -5.91 -1.77 -12.75
N ALA A 96 -4.65 -1.46 -13.09
CA ALA A 96 -4.17 -0.12 -13.38
C ALA A 96 -4.91 0.55 -14.56
N LEU A 97 -5.25 -0.23 -15.59
CA LEU A 97 -6.08 0.24 -16.69
C LEU A 97 -7.49 0.64 -16.21
N CYS A 98 -8.09 -0.13 -15.30
CA CYS A 98 -9.38 0.19 -14.69
C CYS A 98 -9.31 1.44 -13.81
N TYR A 99 -8.27 1.57 -12.99
CA TYR A 99 -7.98 2.78 -12.21
C TYR A 99 -7.83 4.01 -13.12
N SER A 100 -7.12 3.87 -14.24
CA SER A 100 -6.91 4.95 -15.20
C SER A 100 -8.21 5.45 -15.82
N GLU A 101 -9.18 4.55 -16.15
CA GLU A 101 -10.49 4.95 -16.64
C GLU A 101 -11.24 5.79 -15.60
N PHE A 102 -11.29 5.33 -14.34
CA PHE A 102 -11.93 6.09 -13.27
C PHE A 102 -11.24 7.41 -12.97
N ALA A 103 -9.92 7.41 -12.86
CA ALA A 103 -9.14 8.59 -12.55
C ALA A 103 -9.32 9.71 -13.57
N THR A 104 -9.60 9.37 -14.84
CA THR A 104 -9.90 10.36 -15.88
C THR A 104 -11.34 10.86 -15.86
N MET A 105 -12.29 10.02 -15.44
CA MET A 105 -13.72 10.39 -15.35
C MET A 105 -14.05 11.16 -14.07
N ILE A 106 -13.44 10.77 -12.95
CA ILE A 106 -13.71 11.30 -11.62
C ILE A 106 -12.36 11.62 -10.95
N PRO A 107 -11.66 12.68 -11.42
CA PRO A 107 -10.35 13.07 -10.87
C PRO A 107 -10.49 13.77 -9.51
N VAL A 108 -10.91 12.97 -8.50
CA VAL A 108 -11.14 13.38 -7.12
C VAL A 108 -10.28 12.53 -6.21
N ALA A 109 -9.79 13.10 -5.11
CA ALA A 109 -9.03 12.37 -4.09
C ALA A 109 -9.84 11.21 -3.49
N GLY A 110 -9.13 10.16 -3.03
CA GLY A 110 -9.76 8.98 -2.43
C GLY A 110 -9.68 7.70 -3.29
N GLY A 111 -9.27 7.79 -4.57
CA GLY A 111 -9.01 6.62 -5.42
C GLY A 111 -10.18 5.63 -5.44
N ALA A 112 -9.92 4.34 -5.19
CA ALA A 112 -10.91 3.28 -5.23
C ALA A 112 -12.12 3.52 -4.31
N TYR A 113 -11.94 4.19 -3.16
CA TYR A 113 -13.03 4.60 -2.27
C TYR A 113 -14.06 5.46 -3.01
N THR A 114 -13.59 6.54 -3.65
CA THR A 114 -14.43 7.49 -4.41
C THR A 114 -15.13 6.80 -5.58
N TYR A 115 -14.41 5.96 -6.32
CA TYR A 115 -14.97 5.22 -7.47
C TYR A 115 -16.06 4.24 -7.04
N THR A 116 -15.87 3.59 -5.90
CA THR A 116 -16.87 2.68 -5.33
C THR A 116 -18.12 3.43 -4.88
N PHE A 117 -17.96 4.62 -4.30
CA PHE A 117 -19.11 5.44 -3.89
C PHE A 117 -19.93 5.92 -5.10
N ALA A 118 -19.27 6.21 -6.20
CA ALA A 118 -19.92 6.59 -7.46
C ALA A 118 -20.61 5.42 -8.20
N THR A 119 -20.39 4.16 -7.79
CA THR A 119 -20.85 2.99 -8.56
C THR A 119 -21.62 1.95 -7.76
N LEU A 120 -21.13 1.57 -6.58
CA LEU A 120 -21.64 0.46 -5.75
C LEU A 120 -22.41 0.94 -4.52
N GLY A 121 -22.31 2.22 -4.20
CA GLY A 121 -23.03 2.86 -3.10
C GLY A 121 -22.24 2.96 -1.81
N GLU A 122 -22.90 3.53 -0.79
CA GLU A 122 -22.31 4.01 0.44
C GLU A 122 -21.60 2.93 1.27
N PHE A 123 -22.26 1.79 1.51
CA PHE A 123 -21.67 0.71 2.29
C PHE A 123 -20.44 0.10 1.61
N ALA A 124 -20.53 -0.13 0.30
CA ALA A 124 -19.39 -0.65 -0.46
C ALA A 124 -18.21 0.33 -0.43
N ALA A 125 -18.47 1.64 -0.56
CA ALA A 125 -17.46 2.68 -0.43
C ALA A 125 -16.79 2.68 0.95
N TRP A 126 -17.59 2.60 2.04
CA TRP A 126 -17.04 2.46 3.38
C TRP A 126 -16.13 1.25 3.51
N MET A 127 -16.58 0.09 3.03
CA MET A 127 -15.79 -1.15 3.11
C MET A 127 -14.49 -1.05 2.32
N VAL A 128 -14.52 -0.41 1.14
CA VAL A 128 -13.29 -0.15 0.36
C VAL A 128 -12.37 0.83 1.09
N GLY A 129 -12.90 1.93 1.65
CA GLY A 129 -12.11 2.85 2.47
C GLY A 129 -11.46 2.16 3.65
N TRP A 130 -12.18 1.25 4.32
CA TRP A 130 -11.69 0.44 5.42
C TRP A 130 -10.58 -0.54 4.99
N VAL A 131 -10.70 -1.14 3.81
CA VAL A 131 -9.69 -2.02 3.21
C VAL A 131 -8.46 -1.24 2.76
N LEU A 132 -8.63 -0.06 2.16
CA LEU A 132 -7.53 0.82 1.79
C LEU A 132 -6.74 1.33 3.01
N MET A 133 -7.38 1.48 4.16
CA MET A 133 -6.67 1.76 5.41
C MET A 133 -5.78 0.60 5.84
N LEU A 134 -6.22 -0.64 5.64
CA LEU A 134 -5.37 -1.81 5.83
C LEU A 134 -4.18 -1.78 4.89
N GLU A 135 -4.41 -1.50 3.61
CA GLU A 135 -3.38 -1.44 2.59
C GLU A 135 -2.32 -0.37 2.89
N TYR A 136 -2.74 0.87 3.05
CA TYR A 136 -1.78 1.99 3.19
C TYR A 136 -1.24 2.15 4.61
N ALA A 137 -2.06 2.02 5.66
CA ALA A 137 -1.59 2.19 7.03
C ALA A 137 -0.77 0.98 7.50
N ILE A 138 -1.21 -0.24 7.21
CA ILE A 138 -0.46 -1.45 7.55
C ILE A 138 0.77 -1.58 6.63
N GLY A 139 0.66 -1.25 5.34
CA GLY A 139 1.79 -1.16 4.43
C GLY A 139 2.85 -0.16 4.91
N PHE A 140 2.43 0.99 5.42
CA PHE A 140 3.31 1.99 6.03
C PHE A 140 4.09 1.44 7.23
N ILE A 141 3.42 0.69 8.13
CA ILE A 141 4.04 0.01 9.26
C ILE A 141 5.05 -1.04 8.77
N ALA A 142 4.67 -1.89 7.81
CA ALA A 142 5.53 -2.92 7.25
C ALA A 142 6.81 -2.32 6.64
N VAL A 143 6.67 -1.25 5.85
CA VAL A 143 7.82 -0.57 5.24
C VAL A 143 8.69 0.12 6.28
N ALA A 144 8.12 0.67 7.36
CA ALA A 144 8.89 1.26 8.46
C ALA A 144 9.73 0.21 9.22
N CYS A 145 9.17 -0.98 9.46
CA CYS A 145 9.91 -2.10 10.04
C CYS A 145 11.03 -2.58 9.10
N ALA A 146 10.76 -2.70 7.79
CA ALA A 146 11.78 -3.02 6.80
C ALA A 146 12.89 -1.96 6.76
N TRP A 147 12.54 -0.68 6.82
CA TRP A 147 13.50 0.42 6.88
C TRP A 147 14.40 0.31 8.11
N SER A 148 13.84 0.03 9.27
CA SER A 148 14.61 -0.20 10.50
C SER A 148 15.62 -1.33 10.34
N ASN A 149 15.21 -2.48 9.78
CA ASN A 149 16.09 -3.62 9.54
C ASN A 149 17.28 -3.24 8.63
N HIS A 150 17.03 -2.53 7.54
CA HIS A 150 18.09 -2.07 6.63
C HIS A 150 18.98 -1.01 7.27
N PHE A 151 18.43 -0.14 8.12
CA PHE A 151 19.18 0.86 8.85
C PHE A 151 20.14 0.23 9.86
N VAL A 152 19.70 -0.76 10.62
CA VAL A 152 20.55 -1.51 11.55
C VAL A 152 21.65 -2.26 10.80
N GLN A 153 21.32 -2.88 9.66
CA GLN A 153 22.31 -3.54 8.82
C GLN A 153 23.33 -2.55 8.23
N PHE A 154 22.89 -1.36 7.84
CA PHE A 154 23.79 -0.29 7.40
C PHE A 154 24.75 0.14 8.51
N LEU A 155 24.26 0.34 9.74
CA LEU A 155 25.09 0.70 10.89
C LEU A 155 26.12 -0.39 11.22
N SER A 156 25.75 -1.67 11.14
CA SER A 156 26.69 -2.77 11.38
C SER A 156 27.86 -2.82 10.40
N GLY A 157 27.66 -2.29 9.17
CA GLY A 157 28.75 -2.13 8.19
C GLY A 157 29.85 -1.15 8.62
N PHE A 158 29.60 -0.32 9.62
CA PHE A 158 30.53 0.66 10.17
C PHE A 158 31.06 0.30 11.56
N GLU A 159 31.05 -0.98 11.93
CA GLU A 159 31.47 -1.45 13.27
C GLU A 159 32.87 -1.03 13.68
N HIS A 160 33.79 -0.78 12.72
CA HIS A 160 35.14 -0.30 12.99
C HIS A 160 35.23 1.21 13.31
N VAL A 161 34.17 1.97 13.03
CA VAL A 161 34.13 3.43 13.19
C VAL A 161 33.14 3.83 14.29
N LEU A 162 32.01 3.10 14.37
CA LEU A 162 30.94 3.39 15.31
C LEU A 162 31.16 2.68 16.65
N PRO A 163 30.70 3.27 17.78
CA PRO A 163 30.64 2.57 19.05
C PRO A 163 29.83 1.28 18.94
N ALA A 164 30.23 0.22 19.61
CA ALA A 164 29.62 -1.11 19.53
C ALA A 164 28.10 -1.11 19.79
N TRP A 165 27.63 -0.28 20.73
CA TRP A 165 26.19 -0.15 21.03
C TRP A 165 25.37 0.48 19.90
N LEU A 166 26.00 1.24 19.00
CA LEU A 166 25.36 1.84 17.83
C LEU A 166 25.49 0.94 16.59
N ALA A 167 26.64 0.27 16.41
CA ALA A 167 26.85 -0.69 15.33
C ALA A 167 25.99 -1.95 15.52
N HIS A 168 25.83 -2.40 16.76
CA HIS A 168 25.04 -3.57 17.15
C HIS A 168 24.04 -3.19 18.26
N PRO A 169 22.96 -2.46 17.93
CA PRO A 169 21.98 -2.04 18.93
C PRO A 169 21.28 -3.26 19.55
N PRO A 170 20.86 -3.17 20.84
CA PRO A 170 20.17 -4.26 21.51
C PRO A 170 18.91 -4.70 20.77
N VAL A 171 18.63 -6.01 20.77
CA VAL A 171 17.49 -6.62 20.06
C VAL A 171 16.16 -5.96 20.45
N TRP A 172 15.97 -5.63 21.71
CA TRP A 172 14.76 -5.00 22.23
C TRP A 172 14.54 -3.56 21.74
N LEU A 173 15.60 -2.90 21.21
CA LEU A 173 15.56 -1.51 20.73
C LEU A 173 15.26 -1.41 19.23
N VAL A 174 15.38 -2.51 18.49
CA VAL A 174 15.31 -2.51 17.00
C VAL A 174 14.36 -3.56 16.43
N ASN A 175 13.59 -4.24 17.28
CA ASN A 175 12.62 -5.23 16.84
C ASN A 175 11.25 -5.01 17.50
N ASP A 176 10.21 -5.56 16.88
CA ASP A 176 8.91 -5.75 17.50
C ASP A 176 8.92 -6.91 18.50
N ALA A 177 7.88 -7.00 19.33
CA ALA A 177 7.81 -8.00 20.41
C ALA A 177 7.82 -9.45 19.90
N PHE A 178 7.20 -9.73 18.73
CA PHE A 178 7.13 -11.08 18.16
C PHE A 178 8.48 -11.51 17.58
N SER A 179 9.11 -10.62 16.79
CA SER A 179 10.44 -10.87 16.23
C SER A 179 11.50 -11.03 17.33
N ALA A 180 11.43 -10.22 18.37
CA ALA A 180 12.31 -10.30 19.51
C ALA A 180 12.12 -11.60 20.30
N ALA A 181 10.87 -12.03 20.54
CA ALA A 181 10.58 -13.30 21.20
C ALA A 181 11.13 -14.51 20.41
N LYS A 182 11.06 -14.49 19.08
CA LYS A 182 11.64 -15.53 18.23
C LYS A 182 13.17 -15.55 18.33
N ILE A 183 13.82 -14.37 18.30
CA ILE A 183 15.28 -14.27 18.47
C ILE A 183 15.74 -14.83 19.83
N VAL A 184 14.99 -14.58 20.91
CA VAL A 184 15.30 -15.13 22.24
C VAL A 184 15.08 -16.64 22.29
N ALA A 185 14.04 -17.15 21.62
CA ALA A 185 13.79 -18.59 21.53
C ALA A 185 14.95 -19.31 20.79
N ASP A 186 15.47 -18.71 19.72
CA ASP A 186 16.60 -19.24 18.96
C ASP A 186 17.96 -19.04 19.68
N ASN A 187 18.07 -18.01 20.52
CA ASN A 187 19.29 -17.70 21.26
C ASN A 187 18.98 -17.21 22.70
N PRO A 188 18.89 -18.11 23.68
CA PRO A 188 18.53 -17.79 25.07
C PRO A 188 19.50 -16.85 25.79
N SER A 189 20.69 -16.57 25.24
CA SER A 189 21.65 -15.62 25.81
C SER A 189 21.24 -14.15 25.61
N VAL A 190 20.26 -13.88 24.75
CA VAL A 190 19.76 -12.53 24.47
C VAL A 190 18.78 -12.12 25.57
N HIS A 191 19.16 -11.12 26.38
CA HIS A 191 18.28 -10.56 27.39
C HIS A 191 17.39 -9.44 26.84
N ILE A 192 16.08 -9.59 27.03
CA ILE A 192 15.09 -8.54 26.78
C ILE A 192 14.62 -7.98 28.12
N PRO A 193 14.64 -6.65 28.34
CA PRO A 193 14.08 -6.03 29.53
C PRO A 193 12.59 -6.37 29.66
N THR A 194 12.16 -6.69 30.86
CA THR A 194 10.74 -6.99 31.15
C THR A 194 10.18 -5.96 32.12
N LEU A 195 8.96 -5.48 31.85
CA LEU A 195 8.19 -4.63 32.76
C LEU A 195 6.89 -5.36 33.10
N PHE A 196 6.64 -5.57 34.39
CA PHE A 196 5.49 -6.37 34.87
C PHE A 196 5.41 -7.77 34.25
N GLY A 197 6.55 -8.40 33.95
CA GLY A 197 6.61 -9.73 33.32
C GLY A 197 6.39 -9.75 31.81
N MET A 198 6.12 -8.60 31.17
CA MET A 198 6.00 -8.48 29.72
C MET A 198 7.31 -7.98 29.10
N PRO A 199 7.80 -8.59 28.01
CA PRO A 199 9.00 -8.12 27.33
C PRO A 199 8.75 -6.73 26.74
N ILE A 200 9.65 -5.78 27.00
CA ILE A 200 9.63 -4.46 26.39
C ILE A 200 10.46 -4.53 25.11
N CYS A 201 9.80 -4.36 23.98
CA CYS A 201 10.44 -4.22 22.67
C CYS A 201 9.97 -2.93 22.02
N ILE A 202 10.92 -2.12 21.57
CA ILE A 202 10.64 -0.82 20.94
C ILE A 202 11.48 -0.76 19.67
N ASN A 203 10.84 -0.79 18.50
CA ASN A 203 11.55 -0.57 17.23
C ASN A 203 11.83 0.92 17.04
N LEU A 204 12.84 1.45 17.76
CA LEU A 204 13.14 2.87 17.81
C LEU A 204 13.46 3.48 16.43
N PRO A 205 14.28 2.86 15.53
CA PRO A 205 14.53 3.42 14.23
C PRO A 205 13.26 3.53 13.38
N ALA A 206 12.35 2.53 13.44
CA ALA A 206 11.07 2.58 12.74
C ALA A 206 10.17 3.70 13.27
N ILE A 207 10.12 3.91 14.57
CA ILE A 207 9.36 5.01 15.19
C ILE A 207 9.93 6.36 14.75
N LEU A 208 11.24 6.53 14.77
CA LEU A 208 11.89 7.79 14.41
C LEU A 208 11.65 8.15 12.94
N ILE A 209 11.77 7.19 12.02
CA ILE A 209 11.52 7.46 10.61
C ILE A 209 10.04 7.82 10.36
N VAL A 210 9.09 7.12 10.99
CA VAL A 210 7.66 7.43 10.89
C VAL A 210 7.38 8.86 11.35
N LEU A 211 7.88 9.26 12.53
CA LEU A 211 7.69 10.62 13.03
C LEU A 211 8.34 11.67 12.11
N LEU A 212 9.50 11.38 11.54
CA LEU A 212 10.16 12.26 10.59
C LEU A 212 9.33 12.44 9.32
N ILE A 213 8.81 11.36 8.74
CA ILE A 213 7.95 11.38 7.54
C ILE A 213 6.66 12.17 7.82
N THR A 214 6.00 11.88 8.94
CA THR A 214 4.80 12.62 9.39
C THR A 214 5.07 14.12 9.49
N MET A 215 6.19 14.54 10.09
CA MET A 215 6.58 15.95 10.18
C MET A 215 6.80 16.59 8.80
N ILE A 216 7.41 15.85 7.86
CA ILE A 216 7.65 16.34 6.49
C ILE A 216 6.32 16.54 5.76
N LEU A 217 5.41 15.57 5.84
CA LEU A 217 4.10 15.63 5.19
C LEU A 217 3.21 16.74 5.75
N VAL A 218 3.29 17.00 7.05
CA VAL A 218 2.59 18.14 7.68
C VAL A 218 3.06 19.48 7.14
N LYS A 219 4.37 19.63 6.85
CA LYS A 219 4.94 20.86 6.29
C LYS A 219 4.56 21.15 4.85
N GLY A 220 4.19 20.14 4.07
CA GLY A 220 3.66 20.33 2.72
C GLY A 220 4.05 19.25 1.72
N THR A 221 3.15 19.01 0.76
CA THR A 221 3.30 17.97 -0.28
C THR A 221 4.36 18.34 -1.33
N LYS A 222 4.56 19.63 -1.63
CA LYS A 222 5.51 20.09 -2.66
C LYS A 222 6.97 19.76 -2.33
N ASP A 223 7.37 19.95 -1.08
CA ASP A 223 8.73 19.62 -0.63
C ASP A 223 8.90 18.11 -0.47
N SER A 224 7.86 17.39 -0.06
CA SER A 224 7.89 15.92 0.00
C SER A 224 8.00 15.27 -1.37
N THR A 225 7.34 15.81 -2.42
CA THR A 225 7.47 15.31 -3.80
C THR A 225 8.86 15.50 -4.37
N LYS A 226 9.50 16.66 -4.11
CA LYS A 226 10.90 16.88 -4.53
C LYS A 226 11.86 15.93 -3.83
N MET A 227 11.68 15.74 -2.52
CA MET A 227 12.49 14.80 -1.74
C MET A 227 12.30 13.36 -2.22
N ALA A 228 11.05 12.95 -2.50
CA ALA A 228 10.75 11.65 -3.09
C ALA A 228 11.45 11.50 -4.45
N GLY A 229 11.48 12.53 -5.29
CA GLY A 229 12.17 12.51 -6.59
C GLY A 229 13.67 12.23 -6.48
N VAL A 230 14.37 12.88 -5.54
CA VAL A 230 15.79 12.63 -5.27
C VAL A 230 16.01 11.17 -4.81
N MET A 231 15.16 10.68 -3.91
CA MET A 231 15.23 9.30 -3.40
C MET A 231 14.95 8.27 -4.50
N VAL A 232 14.01 8.56 -5.41
CA VAL A 232 13.74 7.71 -6.59
C VAL A 232 14.94 7.64 -7.51
N PHE A 233 15.60 8.75 -7.76
CA PHE A 233 16.82 8.76 -8.57
C PHE A 233 17.93 7.92 -7.93
N ILE A 234 18.17 8.08 -6.63
CA ILE A 234 19.18 7.30 -5.88
C ILE A 234 18.86 5.80 -5.97
N LYS A 235 17.64 5.39 -5.68
CA LYS A 235 17.28 3.95 -5.70
C LYS A 235 17.37 3.33 -7.09
N LEU A 236 16.98 4.04 -8.15
CA LEU A 236 17.13 3.57 -9.52
C LEU A 236 18.61 3.45 -9.91
N ALA A 237 19.46 4.41 -9.51
CA ALA A 237 20.89 4.37 -9.76
C ALA A 237 21.56 3.17 -9.09
N VAL A 238 21.21 2.84 -7.82
CA VAL A 238 21.78 1.67 -7.14
C VAL A 238 21.23 0.35 -7.66
N ILE A 239 19.98 0.30 -8.12
CA ILE A 239 19.43 -0.89 -8.78
C ILE A 239 20.13 -1.10 -10.14
N ALA A 240 20.33 -0.03 -10.92
CA ALA A 240 21.10 -0.09 -12.16
C ALA A 240 22.54 -0.55 -11.90
N LEU A 241 23.18 -0.05 -10.84
CA LEU A 241 24.51 -0.51 -10.41
C LEU A 241 24.49 -2.01 -10.13
N PHE A 242 23.49 -2.51 -9.35
CA PHE A 242 23.35 -3.95 -9.08
C PHE A 242 23.21 -4.77 -10.36
N VAL A 243 22.29 -4.36 -11.26
CA VAL A 243 22.03 -5.07 -12.52
C VAL A 243 23.27 -5.07 -13.40
N VAL A 244 23.91 -3.91 -13.63
CA VAL A 244 25.06 -3.80 -14.52
C VAL A 244 26.27 -4.54 -13.94
N ALA A 245 26.62 -4.27 -12.68
CA ALA A 245 27.78 -4.93 -12.05
C ALA A 245 27.56 -6.45 -11.89
N GLY A 246 26.35 -6.87 -11.47
CA GLY A 246 26.01 -8.27 -11.26
C GLY A 246 25.95 -9.09 -12.56
N ALA A 247 25.50 -8.46 -13.67
CA ALA A 247 25.35 -9.15 -14.95
C ALA A 247 26.66 -9.80 -15.46
N PHE A 248 27.82 -9.22 -15.14
CA PHE A 248 29.12 -9.79 -15.52
C PHE A 248 29.51 -11.07 -14.76
N PHE A 249 28.83 -11.35 -13.65
CA PHE A 249 29.13 -12.48 -12.77
C PHE A 249 27.98 -13.51 -12.71
N VAL A 250 26.97 -13.35 -13.54
CA VAL A 250 25.86 -14.31 -13.66
C VAL A 250 26.40 -15.66 -14.10
N ARG A 251 25.96 -16.72 -13.40
CA ARG A 251 26.29 -18.12 -13.70
C ARG A 251 25.03 -18.81 -14.22
N PRO A 252 24.97 -19.18 -15.53
CA PRO A 252 23.78 -19.83 -16.10
C PRO A 252 23.41 -21.16 -15.40
N GLU A 253 24.39 -21.83 -14.76
CA GLU A 253 24.16 -23.04 -13.99
C GLU A 253 23.19 -22.84 -12.82
N ASN A 254 23.17 -21.62 -12.21
CA ASN A 254 22.27 -21.27 -11.13
C ASN A 254 20.79 -21.21 -11.58
N TRP A 255 20.53 -21.18 -12.90
CA TRP A 255 19.18 -21.23 -13.44
C TRP A 255 18.65 -22.66 -13.68
N THR A 256 19.38 -23.66 -13.21
CA THR A 256 18.99 -25.08 -13.34
C THR A 256 18.94 -25.74 -11.96
N PRO A 257 17.78 -26.25 -11.52
CA PRO A 257 16.48 -26.29 -12.21
C PRO A 257 15.78 -24.92 -12.26
N PHE A 258 15.15 -24.57 -13.39
CA PHE A 258 14.52 -23.27 -13.57
C PHE A 258 13.36 -22.99 -12.59
N ALA A 259 12.56 -24.01 -12.29
CA ALA A 259 11.44 -23.95 -11.35
C ALA A 259 11.56 -25.09 -10.33
N PRO A 260 12.36 -24.95 -9.24
CA PRO A 260 12.63 -26.03 -8.29
C PRO A 260 11.37 -26.62 -7.65
N HIS A 261 10.38 -25.78 -7.36
CA HIS A 261 9.10 -26.16 -6.74
C HIS A 261 7.92 -26.13 -7.74
N GLY A 262 8.21 -26.12 -9.05
CA GLY A 262 7.22 -26.10 -10.12
C GLY A 262 6.24 -24.92 -10.03
N ALA A 263 4.99 -25.14 -10.44
CA ALA A 263 3.95 -24.13 -10.43
C ALA A 263 3.64 -23.59 -9.02
N ALA A 264 3.73 -24.43 -7.99
CA ALA A 264 3.46 -24.02 -6.61
C ALA A 264 4.44 -22.94 -6.14
N GLY A 265 5.75 -23.08 -6.42
CA GLY A 265 6.75 -22.07 -6.13
C GLY A 265 6.52 -20.76 -6.92
N ILE A 266 6.15 -20.88 -8.21
CA ILE A 266 5.85 -19.72 -9.07
C ILE A 266 4.67 -18.90 -8.50
N PHE A 267 3.57 -19.56 -8.12
CA PHE A 267 2.40 -18.86 -7.56
C PHE A 267 2.66 -18.30 -6.15
N ALA A 268 3.41 -19.03 -5.31
CA ALA A 268 3.85 -18.52 -4.01
C ALA A 268 4.73 -17.28 -4.18
N GLY A 269 5.70 -17.32 -5.08
CA GLY A 269 6.53 -16.18 -5.45
C GLY A 269 5.72 -15.02 -6.01
N ALA A 270 4.72 -15.29 -6.88
CA ALA A 270 3.85 -14.26 -7.45
C ALA A 270 3.01 -13.54 -6.38
N PHE A 271 2.47 -14.29 -5.41
CA PHE A 271 1.75 -13.69 -4.28
C PHE A 271 2.64 -12.80 -3.41
N LEU A 272 3.86 -13.26 -3.08
CA LEU A 272 4.80 -12.49 -2.28
C LEU A 272 5.29 -11.25 -3.02
N ILE A 273 5.70 -11.41 -4.29
CA ILE A 273 6.24 -10.32 -5.08
C ILE A 273 5.18 -9.31 -5.53
N PHE A 274 3.90 -9.67 -5.45
CA PHE A 274 2.81 -8.72 -5.69
C PHE A 274 2.91 -7.51 -4.74
N PHE A 275 3.33 -7.73 -3.49
CA PHE A 275 3.62 -6.66 -2.53
C PHE A 275 4.61 -5.62 -3.09
N ALA A 276 5.53 -6.04 -3.97
CA ALA A 276 6.48 -5.13 -4.58
C ALA A 276 5.85 -4.21 -5.65
N TYR A 277 4.65 -4.51 -6.14
CA TYR A 277 3.93 -3.72 -7.13
C TYR A 277 2.89 -2.76 -6.53
N ILE A 278 2.61 -2.87 -5.24
CA ILE A 278 1.67 -1.99 -4.53
C ILE A 278 2.17 -0.55 -4.58
N GLY A 279 1.26 0.39 -4.81
CA GLY A 279 1.52 1.82 -4.72
C GLY A 279 1.19 2.63 -5.98
N PHE A 280 1.01 2.01 -7.17
CA PHE A 280 0.60 2.76 -8.36
C PHE A 280 -0.81 3.35 -8.22
N ASP A 281 -1.68 2.71 -7.47
CA ASP A 281 -3.04 3.13 -7.16
C ASP A 281 -3.07 4.37 -6.25
N ALA A 282 -2.03 4.59 -5.44
CA ALA A 282 -1.85 5.81 -4.68
C ALA A 282 -1.80 7.07 -5.57
N LEU A 283 -1.38 6.95 -6.85
CA LEU A 283 -1.45 8.05 -7.82
C LEU A 283 -2.88 8.53 -8.06
N ALA A 284 -3.86 7.61 -8.04
CA ALA A 284 -5.26 7.97 -8.19
C ALA A 284 -5.76 8.84 -7.03
N THR A 285 -5.17 8.72 -5.84
CA THR A 285 -5.51 9.58 -4.69
C THR A 285 -4.99 11.01 -4.84
N ALA A 286 -3.99 11.22 -5.72
CA ALA A 286 -3.38 12.52 -6.01
C ALA A 286 -4.06 13.27 -7.17
N ALA A 287 -5.20 12.79 -7.65
CA ALA A 287 -5.88 13.29 -8.84
C ALA A 287 -6.21 14.79 -8.76
N GLU A 288 -6.59 15.31 -7.59
CA GLU A 288 -6.94 16.71 -7.37
C GLU A 288 -5.73 17.65 -7.50
N GLU A 289 -4.51 17.15 -7.24
CA GLU A 289 -3.26 17.90 -7.33
C GLU A 289 -2.63 17.85 -8.74
N CYS A 290 -3.25 17.12 -9.66
CA CYS A 290 -2.76 16.94 -11.01
C CYS A 290 -3.14 18.12 -11.92
N LYS A 291 -2.20 18.58 -12.77
CA LYS A 291 -2.43 19.69 -13.72
C LYS A 291 -3.45 19.31 -14.77
N ASN A 292 -3.28 18.15 -15.41
CA ASN A 292 -4.18 17.64 -16.46
C ASN A 292 -4.55 16.18 -16.14
N PRO A 293 -5.43 15.93 -15.12
CA PRO A 293 -5.68 14.58 -14.62
C PRO A 293 -6.18 13.61 -15.70
N GLN A 294 -6.94 14.10 -16.68
CA GLN A 294 -7.49 13.29 -17.75
C GLN A 294 -6.44 12.65 -18.68
N LYS A 295 -5.28 13.28 -18.80
CA LYS A 295 -4.17 12.80 -19.65
C LYS A 295 -3.00 12.27 -18.81
N ASP A 296 -2.66 12.99 -17.75
CA ASP A 296 -1.43 12.77 -17.02
C ASP A 296 -1.52 11.55 -16.09
N LEU A 297 -2.70 11.29 -15.47
CA LEU A 297 -2.90 10.15 -14.56
C LEU A 297 -2.73 8.79 -15.24
N PRO A 298 -3.37 8.50 -16.40
CA PRO A 298 -3.16 7.22 -17.08
C PRO A 298 -1.69 6.99 -17.45
N ILE A 299 -1.00 8.03 -17.93
CA ILE A 299 0.41 7.93 -18.31
C ILE A 299 1.27 7.69 -17.06
N GLY A 300 0.96 8.39 -15.95
CA GLY A 300 1.66 8.21 -14.67
C GLY A 300 1.49 6.79 -14.11
N ILE A 301 0.25 6.31 -14.04
CA ILE A 301 -0.09 4.99 -13.49
C ILE A 301 0.52 3.86 -14.33
N ILE A 302 0.24 3.84 -15.64
CA ILE A 302 0.69 2.76 -16.53
C ILE A 302 2.21 2.85 -16.75
N GLY A 303 2.74 4.07 -16.94
CA GLY A 303 4.16 4.29 -17.18
C GLY A 303 5.03 3.86 -16.01
N SER A 304 4.64 4.22 -14.78
CA SER A 304 5.38 3.80 -13.58
C SER A 304 5.40 2.27 -13.43
N LEU A 305 4.27 1.61 -13.70
CA LEU A 305 4.15 0.15 -13.61
C LEU A 305 5.02 -0.58 -14.66
N ILE A 306 5.05 -0.09 -15.90
CA ILE A 306 5.88 -0.66 -16.97
C ILE A 306 7.36 -0.51 -16.64
N ILE A 307 7.80 0.70 -16.24
CA ILE A 307 9.19 0.96 -15.86
C ILE A 307 9.60 0.04 -14.72
N THR A 308 8.78 -0.07 -13.69
CA THR A 308 9.06 -0.91 -12.53
C THR A 308 9.13 -2.39 -12.89
N THR A 309 8.23 -2.89 -13.75
CA THR A 309 8.24 -4.28 -14.20
C THR A 309 9.54 -4.63 -14.92
N ILE A 310 10.00 -3.76 -15.83
CA ILE A 310 11.27 -3.97 -16.54
C ILE A 310 12.43 -4.06 -15.53
N VAL A 311 12.48 -3.12 -14.58
CA VAL A 311 13.52 -3.10 -13.55
C VAL A 311 13.48 -4.37 -12.70
N TYR A 312 12.31 -4.83 -12.31
CA TYR A 312 12.14 -6.02 -11.46
C TYR A 312 12.55 -7.31 -12.16
N VAL A 313 12.19 -7.47 -13.43
CA VAL A 313 12.60 -8.62 -14.24
C VAL A 313 14.13 -8.68 -14.37
N LEU A 314 14.78 -7.53 -14.63
CA LEU A 314 16.24 -7.45 -14.71
C LEU A 314 16.91 -7.81 -13.37
N VAL A 315 16.37 -7.31 -12.25
CA VAL A 315 16.88 -7.65 -10.91
C VAL A 315 16.72 -9.15 -10.64
N ALA A 316 15.56 -9.74 -10.96
CA ALA A 316 15.31 -11.17 -10.73
C ALA A 316 16.27 -12.06 -11.52
N LEU A 317 16.52 -11.75 -12.80
CA LEU A 317 17.48 -12.46 -13.64
C LEU A 317 18.89 -12.43 -13.06
N VAL A 318 19.36 -11.24 -12.70
CA VAL A 318 20.70 -11.09 -12.13
C VAL A 318 20.79 -11.74 -10.76
N LEU A 319 19.81 -11.53 -9.86
CA LEU A 319 19.80 -12.07 -8.52
C LEU A 319 19.89 -13.60 -8.50
N THR A 320 19.00 -14.26 -9.26
CA THR A 320 18.96 -15.73 -9.35
C THR A 320 20.13 -16.32 -10.13
N GLY A 321 20.75 -15.52 -11.02
CA GLY A 321 21.98 -15.91 -11.71
C GLY A 321 23.23 -15.78 -10.83
N LEU A 322 23.23 -14.92 -9.82
CA LEU A 322 24.35 -14.77 -8.88
C LEU A 322 24.30 -15.76 -7.72
N GLN A 323 23.10 -16.09 -7.23
CA GLN A 323 22.86 -16.99 -6.10
C GLN A 323 21.98 -18.15 -6.53
N ASP A 324 22.46 -19.38 -6.28
CA ASP A 324 21.61 -20.56 -6.38
C ASP A 324 20.49 -20.48 -5.32
N THR A 325 19.26 -20.52 -5.78
CA THR A 325 18.04 -20.41 -4.98
C THR A 325 17.22 -21.70 -4.98
N SER A 326 17.79 -22.81 -5.48
CA SER A 326 17.12 -24.12 -5.50
C SER A 326 17.18 -24.86 -4.16
N GLY A 327 18.11 -24.45 -3.28
CA GLY A 327 18.33 -25.04 -1.96
C GLY A 327 18.27 -24.00 -0.82
N ALA A 328 18.77 -24.39 0.35
CA ALA A 328 18.85 -23.49 1.48
C ALA A 328 19.82 -22.34 1.21
N VAL A 329 19.37 -21.13 1.48
CA VAL A 329 20.16 -19.90 1.34
C VAL A 329 20.48 -19.29 2.69
N PRO A 330 21.57 -18.52 2.82
CA PRO A 330 21.91 -17.83 4.05
C PRO A 330 20.83 -16.79 4.45
N MET A 331 20.62 -16.62 5.75
CA MET A 331 19.66 -15.64 6.27
C MET A 331 19.97 -14.20 5.79
N ALA A 332 21.25 -13.88 5.58
CA ALA A 332 21.67 -12.59 5.04
C ALA A 332 21.14 -12.33 3.63
N PHE A 333 21.01 -13.37 2.79
CA PHE A 333 20.37 -13.28 1.48
C PHE A 333 18.87 -13.02 1.61
N LEU A 334 18.18 -13.68 2.53
CA LEU A 334 16.74 -13.45 2.74
C LEU A 334 16.43 -12.03 3.23
N LYS A 335 17.33 -11.44 4.04
CA LYS A 335 17.14 -10.09 4.59
C LYS A 335 17.49 -8.97 3.62
N ALA A 336 18.57 -9.11 2.84
CA ALA A 336 19.08 -8.08 1.93
C ALA A 336 19.76 -8.70 0.70
N PRO A 337 18.98 -9.30 -0.21
CA PRO A 337 19.49 -10.15 -1.29
C PRO A 337 20.50 -9.47 -2.20
N MET A 338 20.23 -8.24 -2.64
CA MET A 338 21.12 -7.52 -3.55
C MET A 338 22.45 -7.12 -2.88
N ALA A 339 22.41 -6.61 -1.65
CA ALA A 339 23.62 -6.25 -0.91
C ALA A 339 24.46 -7.49 -0.59
N TYR A 340 23.83 -8.61 -0.22
CA TYR A 340 24.48 -9.89 0.00
C TYR A 340 25.23 -10.38 -1.24
N CYS A 341 24.59 -10.37 -2.42
CA CYS A 341 25.23 -10.76 -3.66
C CYS A 341 26.47 -9.93 -3.97
N MET A 342 26.43 -8.61 -3.76
CA MET A 342 27.61 -7.77 -3.96
C MET A 342 28.74 -8.07 -2.97
N THR A 343 28.39 -8.36 -1.73
CA THR A 343 29.38 -8.78 -0.72
C THR A 343 30.04 -10.11 -1.10
N MET A 344 29.27 -11.08 -1.60
CA MET A 344 29.82 -12.34 -2.13
C MET A 344 30.80 -12.13 -3.27
N LEU A 345 30.55 -11.15 -4.12
CA LEU A 345 31.45 -10.76 -5.22
C LEU A 345 32.66 -9.93 -4.75
N LYS A 346 32.84 -9.76 -3.42
CA LYS A 346 33.87 -8.92 -2.79
C LYS A 346 33.78 -7.42 -3.19
N MET A 347 32.59 -6.99 -3.62
CA MET A 347 32.29 -5.60 -3.97
C MET A 347 31.62 -4.88 -2.80
N ASN A 348 32.29 -4.81 -1.65
CA ASN A 348 31.74 -4.25 -0.40
C ASN A 348 31.29 -2.79 -0.54
N TRP A 349 31.97 -1.99 -1.39
CA TRP A 349 31.57 -0.62 -1.70
C TRP A 349 30.20 -0.56 -2.40
N ALA A 350 29.94 -1.49 -3.32
CA ALA A 350 28.65 -1.59 -4.02
C ALA A 350 27.54 -2.06 -3.07
N ALA A 351 27.83 -3.02 -2.18
CA ALA A 351 26.92 -3.45 -1.13
C ALA A 351 26.53 -2.29 -0.20
N GLY A 352 27.48 -1.44 0.18
CA GLY A 352 27.23 -0.23 0.96
C GLY A 352 26.32 0.77 0.22
N LEU A 353 26.59 1.04 -1.06
CA LEU A 353 25.74 1.92 -1.88
C LEU A 353 24.32 1.37 -2.04
N ILE A 354 24.17 0.04 -2.23
CA ILE A 354 22.86 -0.61 -2.29
C ILE A 354 22.11 -0.45 -0.98
N SER A 355 22.79 -0.58 0.17
CA SER A 355 22.18 -0.37 1.48
C SER A 355 21.67 1.07 1.66
N ILE A 356 22.43 2.08 1.23
CA ILE A 356 21.98 3.48 1.22
C ILE A 356 20.79 3.66 0.27
N GLY A 357 20.85 3.08 -0.92
CA GLY A 357 19.77 3.14 -1.90
C GLY A 357 18.49 2.46 -1.44
N SER A 358 18.59 1.34 -0.69
CA SER A 358 17.42 0.69 -0.10
C SER A 358 16.77 1.59 0.96
N LEU A 359 17.55 2.24 1.83
CA LEU A 359 17.02 3.20 2.81
C LEU A 359 16.32 4.38 2.13
N ALA A 360 16.91 4.96 1.09
CA ALA A 360 16.28 6.01 0.30
C ALA A 360 15.00 5.52 -0.39
N GLY A 361 15.03 4.31 -0.95
CA GLY A 361 13.89 3.67 -1.58
C GLY A 361 12.72 3.49 -0.61
N LEU A 362 12.97 2.90 0.54
CA LEU A 362 11.98 2.68 1.59
C LEU A 362 11.41 4.00 2.12
N THR A 363 12.27 5.04 2.29
CA THR A 363 11.83 6.37 2.73
C THR A 363 10.86 7.01 1.72
N SER A 364 11.10 6.85 0.41
CA SER A 364 10.18 7.35 -0.62
C SER A 364 8.82 6.65 -0.59
N VAL A 365 8.79 5.34 -0.32
CA VAL A 365 7.54 4.58 -0.17
C VAL A 365 6.78 5.02 1.08
N LEU A 366 7.47 5.20 2.21
CA LEU A 366 6.85 5.70 3.44
C LEU A 366 6.13 7.03 3.21
N LEU A 367 6.75 7.99 2.50
CA LEU A 367 6.12 9.26 2.15
C LEU A 367 4.81 9.07 1.38
N VAL A 368 4.80 8.19 0.38
CA VAL A 368 3.63 7.98 -0.48
C VAL A 368 2.52 7.25 0.26
N LEU A 369 2.84 6.20 1.04
CA LEU A 369 1.83 5.42 1.76
C LEU A 369 1.12 6.27 2.84
N GLU A 370 1.85 7.05 3.64
CA GLU A 370 1.23 7.94 4.63
C GLU A 370 0.40 9.04 3.96
N MET A 371 0.89 9.59 2.85
CA MET A 371 0.17 10.56 2.06
C MET A 371 -1.14 9.98 1.50
N ALA A 372 -1.11 8.76 0.96
CA ALA A 372 -2.30 8.07 0.43
C ALA A 372 -3.30 7.76 1.54
N ALA A 373 -2.86 7.22 2.68
CA ALA A 373 -3.71 6.97 3.84
C ALA A 373 -4.42 8.25 4.32
N THR A 374 -3.69 9.35 4.42
CA THR A 374 -4.27 10.63 4.85
C THR A 374 -5.28 11.18 3.86
N ARG A 375 -5.05 11.05 2.54
CA ARG A 375 -6.01 11.50 1.51
C ARG A 375 -7.29 10.69 1.48
N ILE A 376 -7.22 9.38 1.69
CA ILE A 376 -8.42 8.54 1.78
C ILE A 376 -9.25 8.91 3.01
N LEU A 377 -8.62 9.03 4.17
CA LEU A 377 -9.32 9.46 5.38
C LEU A 377 -9.88 10.89 5.23
N TYR A 378 -9.18 11.77 4.52
CA TYR A 378 -9.68 13.10 4.21
C TYR A 378 -10.95 13.03 3.35
N ALA A 379 -10.97 12.22 2.30
CA ALA A 379 -12.15 11.99 1.47
C ALA A 379 -13.31 11.38 2.29
N MET A 380 -13.04 10.37 3.13
CA MET A 380 -14.03 9.77 4.03
C MET A 380 -14.57 10.77 5.07
N SER A 381 -13.74 11.72 5.52
CA SER A 381 -14.17 12.81 6.40
C SER A 381 -15.09 13.80 5.68
N ARG A 382 -14.78 14.12 4.43
CA ARG A 382 -15.61 14.97 3.55
C ARG A 382 -16.99 14.36 3.34
N ASP A 383 -17.05 13.04 3.16
CA ASP A 383 -18.30 12.29 3.00
C ASP A 383 -19.00 11.97 4.34
N HIS A 384 -18.54 12.55 5.44
CA HIS A 384 -19.13 12.42 6.79
C HIS A 384 -19.06 11.01 7.41
N PHE A 385 -18.26 10.10 6.88
CA PHE A 385 -18.04 8.78 7.48
C PHE A 385 -17.19 8.82 8.75
N ILE A 386 -16.31 9.80 8.85
CA ILE A 386 -15.52 10.06 10.05
C ILE A 386 -15.68 11.54 10.47
N SER A 387 -15.09 11.91 11.59
CA SER A 387 -15.28 13.25 12.16
C SER A 387 -14.85 14.38 11.19
N GLN A 388 -15.70 15.37 11.00
CA GLN A 388 -15.43 16.56 10.18
C GLN A 388 -14.24 17.40 10.69
N ARG A 389 -13.77 17.17 11.92
CA ARG A 389 -12.57 17.85 12.43
C ARG A 389 -11.34 17.53 11.59
N PHE A 390 -11.32 16.37 10.94
CA PHE A 390 -10.24 15.90 10.07
C PHE A 390 -10.20 16.59 8.69
N GLN A 391 -11.26 17.30 8.29
CA GLN A 391 -11.25 18.13 7.07
C GLN A 391 -10.46 19.42 7.22
N LYS A 392 -10.16 19.85 8.46
CA LYS A 392 -9.49 21.13 8.68
C LYS A 392 -8.06 21.10 8.17
N LEU A 393 -7.78 21.94 7.18
CA LEU A 393 -6.44 22.17 6.69
C LEU A 393 -5.65 23.08 7.65
N HIS A 394 -4.35 22.87 7.74
CA HIS A 394 -3.46 23.69 8.54
C HIS A 394 -3.37 25.12 7.94
N PRO A 395 -3.54 26.21 8.72
CA PRO A 395 -3.63 27.58 8.19
C PRO A 395 -2.41 28.00 7.36
N LYS A 396 -1.21 27.52 7.72
CA LYS A 396 0.07 27.89 7.05
C LYS A 396 0.46 26.93 5.94
N PHE A 397 0.19 25.64 6.10
CA PHE A 397 0.74 24.62 5.22
C PHE A 397 -0.30 24.05 4.25
N HIS A 398 -1.58 24.37 4.43
CA HIS A 398 -2.71 23.87 3.62
C HIS A 398 -2.75 22.35 3.50
N THR A 399 -2.27 21.64 4.53
CA THR A 399 -2.26 20.18 4.64
C THR A 399 -3.22 19.71 5.72
N PRO A 400 -3.77 18.49 5.66
CA PRO A 400 -4.62 17.92 6.72
C PRO A 400 -3.78 17.44 7.93
N ALA A 401 -3.08 18.38 8.58
CA ALA A 401 -2.06 18.12 9.59
C ALA A 401 -2.56 17.26 10.76
N LEU A 402 -3.79 17.48 11.25
CA LEU A 402 -4.37 16.68 12.32
C LEU A 402 -4.50 15.22 11.91
N LEU A 403 -4.93 14.97 10.68
CA LEU A 403 -5.11 13.63 10.14
C LEU A 403 -3.76 12.93 9.93
N THR A 404 -2.79 13.65 9.36
CA THR A 404 -1.43 13.15 9.17
C THR A 404 -0.80 12.71 10.50
N TRP A 405 -0.87 13.56 11.54
CA TRP A 405 -0.41 13.18 12.88
C TRP A 405 -1.17 11.98 13.45
N THR A 406 -2.48 11.88 13.22
CA THR A 406 -3.27 10.73 13.69
C THR A 406 -2.79 9.43 13.04
N VAL A 407 -2.57 9.43 11.72
CA VAL A 407 -2.05 8.26 10.99
C VAL A 407 -0.65 7.89 11.47
N GLY A 408 0.26 8.87 11.59
CA GLY A 408 1.62 8.64 12.05
C GLY A 408 1.67 8.06 13.49
N LEU A 409 0.89 8.59 14.42
CA LEU A 409 0.82 8.08 15.79
C LEU A 409 0.20 6.68 15.88
N LEU A 410 -0.84 6.39 15.07
CA LEU A 410 -1.40 5.04 14.97
C LEU A 410 -0.39 4.05 14.38
N ALA A 411 0.43 4.50 13.42
CA ALA A 411 1.51 3.68 12.88
C ALA A 411 2.59 3.36 13.93
N VAL A 412 2.94 4.32 14.80
CA VAL A 412 3.84 4.07 15.93
C VAL A 412 3.30 2.97 16.84
N VAL A 413 1.99 2.98 17.16
CA VAL A 413 1.37 1.90 17.94
C VAL A 413 1.41 0.58 17.17
N GLY A 414 1.15 0.59 15.87
CA GLY A 414 1.20 -0.60 15.02
C GLY A 414 2.59 -1.24 14.94
N ILE A 415 3.67 -0.43 14.89
CA ILE A 415 5.07 -0.92 14.91
C ILE A 415 5.39 -1.73 16.18
N LEU A 416 4.74 -1.44 17.30
CA LEU A 416 4.94 -2.15 18.56
C LEU A 416 4.21 -3.51 18.60
N THR A 417 3.20 -3.71 17.75
CA THR A 417 2.25 -4.84 17.84
C THR A 417 2.25 -5.76 16.63
N LEU A 418 2.71 -5.31 15.47
CA LEU A 418 2.67 -6.06 14.20
C LEU A 418 4.09 -6.46 13.76
N ASN A 419 4.22 -7.66 13.22
CA ASN A 419 5.43 -8.07 12.52
C ASN A 419 5.32 -7.78 11.00
N LEU A 420 6.49 -7.71 10.33
CA LEU A 420 6.60 -7.40 8.91
C LEU A 420 5.82 -8.38 8.02
N ASP A 421 5.92 -9.67 8.29
CA ASP A 421 5.38 -10.72 7.41
C ASP A 421 3.85 -10.70 7.38
N VAL A 422 3.21 -10.67 8.56
CA VAL A 422 1.75 -10.58 8.69
C VAL A 422 1.23 -9.25 8.13
N ALA A 423 1.96 -8.16 8.35
CA ALA A 423 1.58 -6.85 7.83
C ALA A 423 1.61 -6.83 6.29
N ALA A 424 2.65 -7.39 5.66
CA ALA A 424 2.74 -7.48 4.19
C ALA A 424 1.65 -8.39 3.60
N GLU A 425 1.33 -9.52 4.23
CA GLU A 425 0.25 -10.40 3.77
C GLU A 425 -1.13 -9.73 3.88
N LEU A 426 -1.43 -9.06 4.98
CA LEU A 426 -2.68 -8.31 5.15
C LEU A 426 -2.80 -7.16 4.15
N CYS A 427 -1.70 -6.47 3.87
CA CYS A 427 -1.64 -5.44 2.83
C CYS A 427 -2.03 -6.02 1.47
N ASN A 428 -1.47 -7.17 1.07
CA ASN A 428 -1.83 -7.85 -0.18
C ASN A 428 -3.32 -8.20 -0.27
N TYR A 429 -3.93 -8.73 0.80
CA TYR A 429 -5.36 -9.01 0.82
C TYR A 429 -6.20 -7.73 0.63
N GLY A 430 -5.80 -6.64 1.26
CA GLY A 430 -6.42 -5.32 1.08
C GLY A 430 -6.35 -4.87 -0.38
N THR A 431 -5.16 -4.89 -0.95
CA THR A 431 -4.91 -4.45 -2.33
C THR A 431 -5.65 -5.31 -3.36
N PHE A 432 -5.61 -6.64 -3.25
CA PHE A 432 -6.40 -7.51 -4.14
C PHE A 432 -7.88 -7.19 -4.09
N THR A 433 -8.42 -6.95 -2.89
CA THR A 433 -9.84 -6.61 -2.72
C THR A 433 -10.18 -5.29 -3.38
N SER A 434 -9.38 -4.24 -3.19
CA SER A 434 -9.58 -2.93 -3.81
C SER A 434 -9.48 -3.01 -5.34
N PHE A 435 -8.52 -3.77 -5.89
CA PHE A 435 -8.35 -3.95 -7.33
C PHE A 435 -9.52 -4.71 -7.97
N ILE A 436 -10.00 -5.78 -7.33
CA ILE A 436 -11.19 -6.52 -7.78
C ILE A 436 -12.40 -5.59 -7.81
N ILE A 437 -12.61 -4.80 -6.76
CA ILE A 437 -13.77 -3.90 -6.66
C ILE A 437 -13.71 -2.83 -7.75
N VAL A 438 -12.54 -2.23 -8.02
CA VAL A 438 -12.39 -1.24 -9.10
C VAL A 438 -12.66 -1.87 -10.48
N CYS A 439 -12.18 -3.09 -10.74
CA CYS A 439 -12.49 -3.81 -11.98
C CYS A 439 -14.00 -4.06 -12.14
N VAL A 440 -14.68 -4.50 -11.07
CA VAL A 440 -16.13 -4.68 -11.04
C VAL A 440 -16.86 -3.36 -11.26
N ALA A 441 -16.41 -2.29 -10.60
CA ALA A 441 -17.01 -0.97 -10.70
C ALA A 441 -16.96 -0.40 -12.13
N VAL A 442 -15.86 -0.62 -12.88
CA VAL A 442 -15.78 -0.25 -14.32
C VAL A 442 -16.85 -0.97 -15.14
N LEU A 443 -17.04 -2.27 -14.91
CA LEU A 443 -18.05 -3.06 -15.63
C LEU A 443 -19.48 -2.57 -15.34
N ILE A 444 -19.74 -2.21 -14.08
CA ILE A 444 -21.04 -1.67 -13.65
C ILE A 444 -21.26 -0.29 -14.26
N LEU A 445 -20.31 0.64 -14.14
CA LEU A 445 -20.47 2.01 -14.62
C LEU A 445 -20.64 2.09 -16.14
N ARG A 446 -20.03 1.16 -16.88
CA ARG A 446 -20.25 1.07 -18.33
C ARG A 446 -21.67 0.67 -18.71
N LYS A 447 -22.40 -0.03 -17.82
CA LYS A 447 -23.81 -0.42 -18.02
C LYS A 447 -24.78 0.64 -17.47
N THR A 448 -24.45 1.26 -16.34
CA THR A 448 -25.35 2.20 -15.65
C THR A 448 -25.25 3.63 -16.18
N ASP A 449 -24.07 4.04 -16.66
CA ASP A 449 -23.82 5.37 -17.22
C ASP A 449 -22.96 5.25 -18.50
N PRO A 450 -23.54 4.71 -19.60
CA PRO A 450 -22.81 4.44 -20.85
C PRO A 450 -22.36 5.71 -21.56
N ASP A 451 -23.12 6.80 -21.43
CA ASP A 451 -22.93 8.05 -22.18
C ASP A 451 -21.93 9.00 -21.53
N ARG A 452 -21.48 8.71 -20.29
CA ARG A 452 -20.50 9.54 -19.59
C ARG A 452 -19.20 9.65 -20.38
N PRO A 453 -18.65 10.86 -20.57
CA PRO A 453 -17.37 11.06 -21.24
C PRO A 453 -16.24 10.30 -20.56
N ARG A 454 -15.51 9.49 -21.33
CA ARG A 454 -14.37 8.69 -20.87
C ARG A 454 -13.11 9.12 -21.64
N PRO A 455 -12.30 10.05 -21.12
CA PRO A 455 -11.08 10.48 -21.80
C PRO A 455 -10.09 9.32 -22.02
N PHE A 456 -9.99 8.41 -21.06
CA PHE A 456 -9.31 7.13 -21.20
C PHE A 456 -10.32 5.98 -21.08
N LYS A 457 -10.26 5.02 -22.00
CA LYS A 457 -11.12 3.82 -22.03
C LYS A 457 -10.26 2.58 -21.88
N VAL A 458 -10.61 1.70 -20.92
CA VAL A 458 -9.97 0.39 -20.79
C VAL A 458 -10.09 -0.37 -22.10
N PRO A 459 -8.96 -0.80 -22.72
CA PRO A 459 -9.00 -1.58 -23.95
C PRO A 459 -9.61 -2.96 -23.71
N PHE A 460 -10.21 -3.54 -24.76
CA PHE A 460 -10.78 -4.90 -24.74
C PHE A 460 -11.79 -5.17 -23.61
N SER A 461 -12.50 -4.15 -23.10
CA SER A 461 -13.55 -4.38 -22.11
C SER A 461 -14.74 -5.15 -22.75
N PRO A 462 -15.31 -6.19 -22.07
CA PRO A 462 -15.17 -6.52 -20.63
C PRO A 462 -14.00 -7.46 -20.26
N VAL A 463 -13.21 -7.92 -21.22
CA VAL A 463 -12.17 -8.94 -20.98
C VAL A 463 -11.09 -8.44 -20.02
N THR A 464 -10.56 -7.24 -20.22
CA THR A 464 -9.50 -6.68 -19.36
C THR A 464 -9.90 -6.57 -17.88
N PRO A 465 -11.05 -5.98 -17.50
CA PRO A 465 -11.49 -5.99 -16.12
C PRO A 465 -11.73 -7.41 -15.58
N ALA A 466 -12.27 -8.33 -16.40
CA ALA A 466 -12.48 -9.71 -15.98
C ALA A 466 -11.14 -10.43 -15.68
N LEU A 467 -10.11 -10.21 -16.50
CA LEU A 467 -8.77 -10.73 -16.23
C LEU A 467 -8.18 -10.16 -14.94
N GLY A 468 -8.37 -8.87 -14.64
CA GLY A 468 -7.98 -8.28 -13.37
C GLY A 468 -8.63 -8.99 -12.17
N ILE A 469 -9.94 -9.25 -12.24
CA ILE A 469 -10.68 -9.99 -11.21
C ILE A 469 -10.13 -11.42 -11.06
N ILE A 470 -9.90 -12.12 -12.16
CA ILE A 470 -9.43 -13.51 -12.16
C ILE A 470 -8.00 -13.60 -11.61
N CYS A 471 -7.08 -12.72 -12.04
CA CYS A 471 -5.70 -12.73 -11.57
C CYS A 471 -5.61 -12.39 -10.08
N CYS A 472 -6.21 -11.28 -9.64
CA CYS A 472 -6.19 -10.88 -8.24
C CYS A 472 -6.93 -11.88 -7.35
N GLY A 473 -8.13 -12.32 -7.76
CA GLY A 473 -8.92 -13.31 -7.04
C GLY A 473 -8.23 -14.68 -6.97
N GLY A 474 -7.60 -15.10 -8.05
CA GLY A 474 -6.84 -16.36 -8.11
C GLY A 474 -5.66 -16.38 -7.14
N LEU A 475 -4.85 -15.32 -7.09
CA LEU A 475 -3.75 -15.19 -6.13
C LEU A 475 -4.26 -15.14 -4.68
N MET A 476 -5.34 -14.40 -4.44
CA MET A 476 -5.97 -14.32 -3.12
C MET A 476 -6.50 -15.68 -2.64
N ILE A 477 -7.22 -16.41 -3.50
CA ILE A 477 -7.73 -17.76 -3.20
C ILE A 477 -6.57 -18.72 -2.97
N TYR A 478 -5.56 -18.73 -3.84
CA TYR A 478 -4.39 -19.57 -3.70
C TYR A 478 -3.73 -19.42 -2.32
N LYS A 479 -3.50 -18.18 -1.88
CA LYS A 479 -2.92 -17.92 -0.55
C LYS A 479 -3.85 -18.34 0.59
N SER A 480 -5.16 -18.13 0.45
CA SER A 480 -6.15 -18.51 1.47
C SER A 480 -6.28 -20.02 1.66
N MET A 481 -5.87 -20.82 0.67
CA MET A 481 -5.83 -22.29 0.78
C MET A 481 -4.58 -22.79 1.54
N GLN A 482 -3.60 -21.91 1.78
CA GLN A 482 -2.41 -22.24 2.57
C GLN A 482 -2.67 -21.92 4.05
N PRO A 483 -2.10 -22.70 4.99
CA PRO A 483 -2.24 -22.41 6.42
C PRO A 483 -1.49 -21.12 6.77
N SER A 484 -2.20 -20.00 6.82
CA SER A 484 -1.65 -18.70 7.23
C SER A 484 -2.61 -17.98 8.17
N GLY A 485 -2.05 -17.33 9.21
CA GLY A 485 -2.84 -16.55 10.16
C GLY A 485 -3.53 -15.35 9.51
N SER A 486 -2.95 -14.77 8.47
CA SER A 486 -3.48 -13.63 7.73
C SER A 486 -4.80 -13.95 7.01
N ALA A 487 -4.98 -15.18 6.51
CA ALA A 487 -6.21 -15.64 5.88
C ALA A 487 -7.42 -15.62 6.83
N LEU A 488 -7.21 -15.78 8.14
CA LEU A 488 -8.25 -15.65 9.17
C LEU A 488 -8.41 -14.20 9.65
N LEU A 489 -7.32 -13.44 9.74
CA LEU A 489 -7.35 -12.06 10.21
C LEU A 489 -8.08 -11.12 9.25
N PHE A 490 -7.97 -11.34 7.93
CA PHE A 490 -8.60 -10.48 6.95
C PHE A 490 -10.13 -10.47 7.01
N PRO A 491 -10.86 -11.61 7.06
CA PRO A 491 -12.30 -11.62 7.28
C PRO A 491 -12.73 -10.99 8.62
N VAL A 492 -11.92 -11.17 9.68
CA VAL A 492 -12.16 -10.51 10.98
C VAL A 492 -12.07 -9.00 10.84
N TRP A 493 -11.06 -8.50 10.12
CA TRP A 493 -10.91 -7.07 9.81
C TRP A 493 -12.12 -6.53 9.04
N LEU A 494 -12.59 -7.24 8.02
CA LEU A 494 -13.78 -6.86 7.25
C LEU A 494 -15.04 -6.84 8.15
N GLY A 495 -15.21 -7.85 9.00
CA GLY A 495 -16.33 -7.90 9.97
C GLY A 495 -16.30 -6.72 10.94
N PHE A 496 -15.12 -6.35 11.42
CA PHE A 496 -14.95 -5.20 12.30
C PHE A 496 -15.31 -3.87 11.59
N GLY A 497 -14.88 -3.70 10.33
CA GLY A 497 -15.25 -2.55 9.51
C GLY A 497 -16.76 -2.45 9.29
N ALA A 498 -17.41 -3.57 9.02
CA ALA A 498 -18.87 -3.62 8.85
C ALA A 498 -19.60 -3.24 10.16
N ILE A 499 -19.13 -3.72 11.31
CA ILE A 499 -19.69 -3.38 12.64
C ILE A 499 -19.53 -1.89 12.91
N ILE A 500 -18.36 -1.31 12.67
CA ILE A 500 -18.14 0.14 12.85
C ILE A 500 -19.08 0.94 11.95
N TYR A 501 -19.28 0.54 10.70
CA TYR A 501 -20.25 1.19 9.81
C TYR A 501 -21.66 1.18 10.39
N LEU A 502 -22.10 0.03 10.87
CA LEU A 502 -23.45 -0.13 11.44
C LEU A 502 -23.64 0.71 12.71
N LEU A 503 -22.63 0.77 13.56
CA LEU A 503 -22.71 1.50 14.84
C LEU A 503 -22.55 3.01 14.68
N TYR A 504 -21.66 3.47 13.83
CA TYR A 504 -21.27 4.87 13.71
C TYR A 504 -21.82 5.55 12.44
N GLY A 505 -21.57 4.97 11.28
CA GLY A 505 -21.94 5.57 9.99
C GLY A 505 -23.44 5.68 9.83
N PHE A 506 -24.16 4.62 10.16
CA PHE A 506 -25.62 4.57 10.06
C PHE A 506 -26.32 5.51 11.06
N VAL A 507 -25.90 5.53 12.32
CA VAL A 507 -26.50 6.38 13.36
C VAL A 507 -26.29 7.86 13.05
N LYS A 508 -25.11 8.25 12.57
CA LYS A 508 -24.76 9.63 12.28
C LYS A 508 -25.45 10.16 11.01
N ASN A 509 -25.55 9.37 9.96
CA ASN A 509 -26.30 9.77 8.76
C ASN A 509 -27.77 9.99 9.09
N ARG A 510 -28.36 9.16 9.95
CA ARG A 510 -29.74 9.33 10.43
C ARG A 510 -29.95 10.61 11.24
N LEU A 511 -28.97 11.00 12.05
CA LEU A 511 -29.03 12.26 12.82
C LEU A 511 -28.92 13.49 11.90
N ASN A 512 -28.12 13.41 10.83
CA ASN A 512 -28.00 14.50 9.86
C ASN A 512 -29.24 14.62 8.97
N GLU A 513 -29.83 13.50 8.50
CA GLU A 513 -31.10 13.53 7.76
C GLU A 513 -32.23 14.12 8.59
N ASN A 514 -32.31 13.81 9.87
CA ASN A 514 -33.30 14.40 10.77
C ASN A 514 -33.08 15.92 10.95
N LYS A 515 -31.82 16.40 11.06
CA LYS A 515 -31.53 17.83 11.10
C LYS A 515 -31.96 18.55 9.81
N ILE A 516 -31.59 18.03 8.66
CA ILE A 516 -31.97 18.61 7.36
C ILE A 516 -33.49 18.61 7.19
N HIS A 517 -34.17 17.57 7.66
CA HIS A 517 -35.63 17.52 7.61
C HIS A 517 -36.27 18.55 8.51
N ILE A 518 -35.75 18.77 9.72
CA ILE A 518 -36.22 19.79 10.66
C ILE A 518 -36.02 21.20 10.07
N GLU A 519 -34.83 21.48 9.52
CA GLU A 519 -34.52 22.77 8.89
C GLU A 519 -35.46 23.06 7.69
N LYS A 520 -35.71 22.05 6.83
CA LYS A 520 -36.67 22.19 5.72
C LYS A 520 -38.11 22.41 6.18
N VAL A 521 -38.52 21.79 7.27
CA VAL A 521 -39.86 22.01 7.87
C VAL A 521 -39.96 23.39 8.48
N GLU A 522 -38.91 23.88 9.12
CA GLU A 522 -38.87 25.25 9.68
C GLU A 522 -38.85 26.31 8.58
N GLN A 523 -38.08 26.12 7.49
CA GLN A 523 -38.13 27.03 6.34
C GLN A 523 -39.52 27.09 5.71
N LYS A 524 -40.16 25.92 5.49
CA LYS A 524 -41.53 25.88 4.98
C LYS A 524 -42.56 26.55 5.87
N LYS A 525 -42.40 26.46 7.21
CA LYS A 525 -43.25 27.19 8.17
C LYS A 525 -43.02 28.69 8.09
N GLN A 526 -41.77 29.15 7.93
CA GLN A 526 -41.48 30.58 7.77
C GLN A 526 -42.01 31.16 6.45
N GLU A 527 -41.99 30.36 5.35
CA GLU A 527 -42.57 30.74 4.07
C GLU A 527 -44.10 30.81 4.11
N MET A 528 -44.77 29.96 4.89
CA MET A 528 -46.23 29.99 5.06
C MET A 528 -46.70 31.08 6.02
N MET A 529 -45.81 31.67 6.81
CA MET A 529 -46.13 32.80 7.71
C MET A 529 -45.83 34.19 7.11
N LYS A 530 -45.22 34.20 5.92
CA LYS A 530 -45.07 35.40 5.07
C LYS A 530 -46.18 35.46 4.02
#